data_e6fd97e0c1bf6b39efa3fec3e9e04577
#
_entry.id   e6fd97e0c1bf6b39efa3fec3e9e04577
#
_cell.length_a   1.000
_cell.length_b   1.000
_cell.length_c   1.000
_cell.angle_alpha   90.00
_cell.angle_beta   90.00
_cell.angle_gamma   90.00
#
_symmetry.space_group_name_H-M   'P 1'
#
loop_
_entity.id
_entity.type
_entity.pdbx_description
1 polymer ?
#
loop_
_entity_poly.entity_id
_entity_poly.type
_entity_poly.pdbx_seq_one_letter_code
_entity_poly.pdbx_strand_id
1 'polypeptide(L)'
;MKKSKKRYLALIVVLFITLVMPNENTPSTPVAFAEKGNSYIIKDSDRPPHNVVGKLLEGNVYGTGFVIGDNTVLTNKHVAKKMKVNSSVFKLGLNGGNHGKKLLGEYIVTGMKYPPNVHDDVAILTVRSKNGSLPLSKVVKPANIANANFINKDWMKTEQNNLHIAGYPGNRNTNMMWGSSGHLLDYAFKSDRIFVADFDGYPGSSGSPVFDSQNQVIGIHNSDYGTDSGRTGGFLFKDDLYEFIVNNR
;
A
#
# COMPACT_ATOMS: atom_id res chain seq x y z
N MET A 1 -40.76 -73.07 -48.69
CA MET A 1 -39.66 -72.41 -47.87
C MET A 1 -39.69 -70.90 -48.08
N LYS A 2 -40.24 -70.14 -47.11
CA LYS A 2 -40.33 -68.71 -47.21
C LYS A 2 -39.17 -68.10 -46.44
N LYS A 3 -38.27 -67.35 -47.08
CA LYS A 3 -37.20 -66.60 -46.44
C LYS A 3 -37.73 -65.20 -45.94
N SER A 4 -37.73 -65.03 -44.63
CA SER A 4 -38.06 -63.80 -44.00
C SER A 4 -36.88 -62.83 -44.18
N LYS A 5 -37.14 -61.63 -44.75
CA LYS A 5 -36.20 -60.53 -44.82
C LYS A 5 -36.40 -59.61 -43.53
N LYS A 6 -35.46 -59.69 -42.65
CA LYS A 6 -35.40 -58.71 -41.53
C LYS A 6 -34.95 -57.34 -42.06
N ARG A 7 -35.80 -56.31 -41.91
CA ARG A 7 -35.47 -54.95 -42.18
C ARG A 7 -34.86 -54.36 -40.89
N TYR A 8 -33.63 -53.91 -40.96
CA TYR A 8 -33.01 -53.14 -39.91
C TYR A 8 -33.40 -51.68 -40.12
N LEU A 9 -34.09 -51.07 -39.11
CA LEU A 9 -34.43 -49.68 -39.07
C LEU A 9 -33.25 -49.00 -38.41
N ALA A 10 -32.47 -48.19 -39.15
CA ALA A 10 -31.40 -47.36 -38.63
C ALA A 10 -32.03 -46.12 -38.01
N LEU A 11 -31.92 -45.99 -36.68
CA LEU A 11 -32.34 -44.82 -35.95
C LEU A 11 -31.23 -43.77 -36.05
N ILE A 12 -31.43 -42.72 -36.86
CA ILE A 12 -30.53 -41.58 -36.91
C ILE A 12 -30.88 -40.65 -35.74
N VAL A 13 -30.04 -40.67 -34.70
CA VAL A 13 -30.13 -39.68 -33.60
C VAL A 13 -29.42 -38.42 -34.09
N VAL A 14 -30.21 -37.38 -34.42
CA VAL A 14 -29.70 -36.04 -34.71
C VAL A 14 -29.48 -35.34 -33.36
N LEU A 15 -28.22 -35.23 -32.98
CA LEU A 15 -27.81 -34.47 -31.78
C LEU A 15 -27.83 -32.99 -32.12
N PHE A 16 -28.86 -32.27 -31.67
CA PHE A 16 -28.87 -30.79 -31.71
C PHE A 16 -27.92 -30.29 -30.63
N ILE A 17 -26.72 -29.91 -31.02
CA ILE A 17 -25.85 -29.12 -30.18
C ILE A 17 -26.37 -27.67 -30.25
N THR A 18 -27.14 -27.27 -29.25
CA THR A 18 -27.44 -25.83 -29.02
C THR A 18 -26.19 -25.14 -28.55
N LEU A 19 -25.57 -24.38 -29.43
CA LEU A 19 -24.49 -23.48 -29.10
C LEU A 19 -25.09 -22.37 -28.23
N VAL A 20 -24.94 -22.46 -26.91
CA VAL A 20 -25.28 -21.36 -26.00
C VAL A 20 -24.21 -20.29 -26.18
N MET A 21 -24.53 -19.27 -26.96
CA MET A 21 -23.72 -18.05 -27.02
C MET A 21 -23.75 -17.39 -25.63
N PRO A 22 -22.63 -16.97 -25.06
CA PRO A 22 -22.66 -16.21 -23.82
C PRO A 22 -23.40 -14.90 -24.07
N ASN A 23 -24.42 -14.65 -23.25
CA ASN A 23 -25.19 -13.44 -23.29
C ASN A 23 -24.30 -12.30 -22.75
N GLU A 24 -23.87 -11.36 -23.60
CA GLU A 24 -23.00 -10.21 -23.26
C GLU A 24 -23.67 -9.16 -22.37
N ASN A 25 -24.88 -9.43 -21.88
CA ASN A 25 -25.62 -8.57 -20.96
C ASN A 25 -25.65 -9.12 -19.52
N THR A 26 -24.55 -9.67 -19.01
CA THR A 26 -24.41 -9.75 -17.57
C THR A 26 -24.15 -8.33 -17.07
N PRO A 27 -25.04 -7.74 -16.25
CA PRO A 27 -24.71 -6.48 -15.60
C PRO A 27 -23.44 -6.71 -14.80
N SER A 28 -22.38 -5.93 -15.09
CA SER A 28 -21.19 -5.87 -14.24
C SER A 28 -21.70 -5.60 -12.83
N THR A 29 -21.51 -6.56 -11.91
CA THR A 29 -21.77 -6.33 -10.51
C THR A 29 -21.01 -5.07 -10.13
N PRO A 30 -21.67 -4.04 -9.59
CA PRO A 30 -20.95 -2.85 -9.15
C PRO A 30 -19.90 -3.34 -8.14
N VAL A 31 -18.64 -2.99 -8.38
CA VAL A 31 -17.56 -3.19 -7.41
C VAL A 31 -18.07 -2.53 -6.13
N ALA A 32 -18.34 -3.33 -5.12
CA ALA A 32 -18.76 -2.81 -3.83
C ALA A 32 -17.58 -2.00 -3.31
N PHE A 33 -17.69 -0.67 -3.38
CA PHE A 33 -16.71 0.21 -2.75
C PHE A 33 -16.68 -0.14 -1.27
N ALA A 34 -15.47 -0.41 -0.74
CA ALA A 34 -15.30 -0.66 0.68
C ALA A 34 -15.97 0.48 1.45
N GLU A 35 -16.82 0.14 2.42
CA GLU A 35 -17.43 1.15 3.28
C GLU A 35 -16.32 1.95 3.96
N LYS A 36 -16.48 3.28 4.00
CA LYS A 36 -15.59 4.20 4.69
C LYS A 36 -15.31 3.69 6.09
N GLY A 37 -14.05 3.41 6.41
CA GLY A 37 -13.66 3.08 7.78
C GLY A 37 -13.22 1.64 8.05
N ASN A 38 -12.83 0.87 7.05
CA ASN A 38 -12.23 -0.46 7.24
C ASN A 38 -10.79 -0.40 7.75
N SER A 39 -10.59 0.24 8.93
CA SER A 39 -9.33 0.13 9.65
C SER A 39 -9.29 -1.16 10.45
N TYR A 40 -8.14 -1.84 10.41
CA TYR A 40 -7.90 -3.06 11.16
C TYR A 40 -6.53 -3.06 11.82
N ILE A 41 -6.39 -3.83 12.91
CA ILE A 41 -5.10 -4.01 13.58
C ILE A 41 -4.24 -4.98 12.75
N ILE A 42 -3.02 -4.57 12.43
CA ILE A 42 -2.01 -5.46 11.85
C ILE A 42 -1.38 -6.26 12.99
N LYS A 43 -1.73 -7.56 13.09
CA LYS A 43 -1.23 -8.44 14.14
C LYS A 43 0.23 -8.88 13.88
N ASP A 44 0.58 -9.08 12.61
CA ASP A 44 1.88 -9.60 12.17
C ASP A 44 2.79 -8.49 11.63
N SER A 45 2.99 -7.45 12.46
CA SER A 45 3.88 -6.33 12.12
C SER A 45 5.38 -6.72 12.01
N ASP A 46 5.73 -7.92 12.42
CA ASP A 46 7.05 -8.53 12.36
C ASP A 46 7.26 -9.41 11.12
N ARG A 47 6.26 -9.51 10.23
CA ARG A 47 6.31 -10.30 8.99
C ARG A 47 6.05 -9.45 7.74
N PRO A 48 6.61 -9.85 6.59
CA PRO A 48 6.25 -9.22 5.30
C PRO A 48 4.74 -9.26 5.03
N PRO A 49 4.19 -8.22 4.41
CA PRO A 49 4.86 -7.03 3.91
C PRO A 49 5.04 -5.93 4.98
N HIS A 50 4.46 -6.08 6.18
CA HIS A 50 4.32 -5.01 7.16
C HIS A 50 5.59 -4.77 8.01
N ASN A 51 6.52 -5.72 8.06
CA ASN A 51 7.75 -5.62 8.86
C ASN A 51 8.70 -4.49 8.44
N VAL A 52 8.50 -3.90 7.26
CA VAL A 52 9.25 -2.72 6.79
C VAL A 52 8.70 -1.42 7.35
N VAL A 53 7.50 -1.42 7.94
CA VAL A 53 6.81 -0.22 8.41
C VAL A 53 7.22 0.11 9.84
N GLY A 54 7.41 1.39 10.13
CA GLY A 54 7.76 1.87 11.47
C GLY A 54 7.22 3.25 11.77
N LYS A 55 7.22 3.58 13.06
CA LYS A 55 6.82 4.89 13.58
C LYS A 55 8.00 5.82 13.68
N LEU A 56 7.90 7.00 13.09
CA LEU A 56 8.84 8.12 13.25
C LEU A 56 8.41 8.99 14.41
N LEU A 57 9.35 9.42 15.26
CA LEU A 57 9.10 10.15 16.49
C LEU A 57 10.11 11.26 16.70
N GLU A 58 9.63 12.46 17.05
CA GLU A 58 10.39 13.58 17.61
C GLU A 58 9.55 14.27 18.68
N GLY A 59 9.90 14.08 19.95
CA GLY A 59 9.07 14.55 21.06
C GLY A 59 7.64 13.99 20.97
N ASN A 60 6.64 14.87 20.92
CA ASN A 60 5.23 14.52 20.76
C ASN A 60 4.77 14.44 19.29
N VAL A 61 5.65 14.76 18.34
CA VAL A 61 5.34 14.69 16.92
C VAL A 61 5.69 13.31 16.41
N TYR A 62 4.83 12.73 15.60
CA TYR A 62 5.07 11.43 14.99
C TYR A 62 4.46 11.32 13.58
N GLY A 63 4.89 10.32 12.86
CA GLY A 63 4.41 9.91 11.55
C GLY A 63 4.78 8.47 11.27
N THR A 64 4.55 8.05 10.07
CA THR A 64 4.90 6.71 9.58
C THR A 64 6.07 6.81 8.61
N GLY A 65 6.87 5.77 8.50
CA GLY A 65 7.87 5.58 7.46
C GLY A 65 8.07 4.09 7.20
N PHE A 66 8.76 3.76 6.13
CA PHE A 66 9.06 2.36 5.79
C PHE A 66 10.45 2.21 5.16
N VAL A 67 11.02 1.04 5.36
CA VAL A 67 12.38 0.71 4.93
C VAL A 67 12.43 0.51 3.42
N ILE A 68 13.33 1.22 2.74
CA ILE A 68 13.53 1.14 1.28
C ILE A 68 14.95 0.70 0.88
N GLY A 69 15.88 0.65 1.81
CA GLY A 69 17.28 0.24 1.59
C GLY A 69 17.96 -0.17 2.89
N ASP A 70 19.26 -0.41 2.84
CA ASP A 70 20.06 -0.97 3.95
C ASP A 70 20.05 -0.09 5.21
N ASN A 71 19.95 1.21 5.03
CA ASN A 71 19.93 2.21 6.10
C ASN A 71 18.99 3.39 5.77
N THR A 72 18.03 3.19 4.88
CA THR A 72 17.15 4.25 4.39
C THR A 72 15.68 3.95 4.62
N VAL A 73 14.94 4.99 5.00
CA VAL A 73 13.51 4.99 5.32
C VAL A 73 12.83 6.06 4.47
N LEU A 74 11.76 5.70 3.79
CA LEU A 74 10.91 6.64 3.06
C LEU A 74 9.79 7.14 3.98
N THR A 75 9.48 8.44 3.87
CA THR A 75 8.35 9.09 4.56
C THR A 75 7.90 10.32 3.76
N ASN A 76 6.88 11.02 4.24
CA ASN A 76 6.51 12.31 3.65
C ASN A 76 7.50 13.43 4.03
N LYS A 77 7.66 14.39 3.15
CA LYS A 77 8.49 15.59 3.37
C LYS A 77 8.00 16.43 4.55
N HIS A 78 6.67 16.59 4.70
CA HIS A 78 6.11 17.32 5.84
C HIS A 78 6.34 16.60 7.17
N VAL A 79 6.42 15.26 7.19
CA VAL A 79 6.84 14.49 8.37
C VAL A 79 8.33 14.69 8.63
N ALA A 80 9.18 14.51 7.60
CA ALA A 80 10.63 14.65 7.69
C ALA A 80 11.04 16.04 8.20
N LYS A 81 10.37 17.11 7.76
CA LYS A 81 10.62 18.48 8.23
C LYS A 81 10.40 18.69 9.74
N LYS A 82 9.65 17.81 10.39
CA LYS A 82 9.44 17.84 11.85
C LYS A 82 10.45 16.98 12.59
N MET A 83 11.23 16.17 11.89
CA MET A 83 12.29 15.33 12.47
C MET A 83 13.59 16.12 12.62
N LYS A 84 14.42 15.73 13.58
CA LYS A 84 15.74 16.31 13.85
C LYS A 84 16.82 15.25 13.68
N VAL A 85 17.85 15.59 12.93
CA VAL A 85 19.03 14.75 12.75
C VAL A 85 19.69 14.53 14.13
N ASN A 86 20.09 13.29 14.39
CA ASN A 86 20.69 12.79 15.63
C ASN A 86 19.78 12.80 16.88
N SER A 87 18.50 13.12 16.73
CA SER A 87 17.50 13.10 17.81
C SER A 87 16.33 12.20 17.49
N SER A 88 15.70 12.38 16.34
CA SER A 88 14.50 11.63 15.96
C SER A 88 14.75 10.15 15.82
N VAL A 89 13.74 9.38 16.19
CA VAL A 89 13.81 7.90 16.24
C VAL A 89 12.80 7.27 15.29
N PHE A 90 13.27 6.30 14.51
CA PHE A 90 12.42 5.38 13.75
C PHE A 90 12.30 4.06 14.52
N LYS A 91 11.07 3.69 14.90
CA LYS A 91 10.75 2.45 15.62
C LYS A 91 10.14 1.44 14.65
N LEU A 92 10.97 0.54 14.17
CA LEU A 92 10.59 -0.47 13.18
C LEU A 92 9.67 -1.53 13.78
N GLY A 93 8.56 -1.85 13.09
CA GLY A 93 7.64 -2.92 13.47
C GLY A 93 6.96 -2.70 14.82
N LEU A 94 6.87 -1.44 15.31
CA LEU A 94 6.27 -1.15 16.61
C LEU A 94 4.81 -1.65 16.63
N ASN A 95 4.51 -2.56 17.57
CA ASN A 95 3.17 -3.07 17.79
C ASN A 95 3.00 -3.44 19.27
N GLY A 96 2.48 -2.49 20.04
CA GLY A 96 2.35 -2.58 21.50
C GLY A 96 0.90 -2.83 21.91
N GLY A 97 0.38 -4.03 21.65
CA GLY A 97 -0.93 -4.46 22.16
C GLY A 97 -0.86 -5.04 23.58
N ASN A 98 -2.02 -5.48 24.12
CA ASN A 98 -2.16 -6.08 25.44
C ASN A 98 -1.34 -7.38 25.64
N HIS A 99 -0.75 -7.93 24.58
CA HIS A 99 0.01 -9.19 24.59
C HIS A 99 1.54 -9.00 24.48
N GLY A 100 2.04 -7.80 24.85
CA GLY A 100 3.46 -7.48 24.80
C GLY A 100 3.85 -6.55 23.62
N LYS A 101 4.91 -5.80 23.85
CA LYS A 101 5.42 -4.86 22.85
C LYS A 101 6.29 -5.59 21.84
N LYS A 102 5.83 -5.69 20.58
CA LYS A 102 6.70 -6.06 19.47
C LYS A 102 7.46 -4.82 19.01
N LEU A 103 8.75 -4.97 18.78
CA LEU A 103 9.64 -3.94 18.25
C LEU A 103 10.82 -4.64 17.59
N LEU A 104 10.99 -4.44 16.30
CA LEU A 104 12.09 -5.05 15.54
C LEU A 104 13.41 -4.30 15.72
N GLY A 105 13.34 -3.01 16.00
CA GLY A 105 14.54 -2.20 16.29
C GLY A 105 14.22 -0.71 16.40
N GLU A 106 15.18 0.03 16.99
CA GLU A 106 15.16 1.49 17.06
C GLU A 106 16.34 2.07 16.29
N TYR A 107 16.07 3.12 15.51
CA TYR A 107 17.06 3.74 14.64
C TYR A 107 17.00 5.26 14.78
N ILE A 108 18.17 5.90 14.83
CA ILE A 108 18.29 7.35 14.88
C ILE A 108 18.39 7.90 13.48
N VAL A 109 17.62 8.93 13.16
CA VAL A 109 17.72 9.67 11.91
C VAL A 109 19.03 10.43 11.87
N THR A 110 19.85 10.21 10.83
CA THR A 110 21.17 10.81 10.66
C THR A 110 21.28 11.72 9.44
N GLY A 111 20.31 11.68 8.54
CA GLY A 111 20.28 12.51 7.34
C GLY A 111 18.91 12.54 6.69
N MET A 112 18.70 13.50 5.80
CA MET A 112 17.46 13.67 5.04
C MET A 112 17.78 14.08 3.62
N LYS A 113 17.06 13.52 2.66
CA LYS A 113 17.15 13.85 1.25
C LYS A 113 15.76 14.04 0.65
N TYR A 114 15.62 15.05 -0.19
CA TYR A 114 14.35 15.43 -0.81
C TYR A 114 14.43 15.32 -2.32
N PRO A 115 13.33 14.97 -3.03
CA PRO A 115 13.30 15.01 -4.47
C PRO A 115 13.51 16.43 -5.00
N PRO A 116 14.04 16.58 -6.23
CA PRO A 116 14.23 17.90 -6.86
C PRO A 116 12.93 18.68 -7.02
N ASN A 117 11.82 18.00 -7.34
CA ASN A 117 10.53 18.63 -7.44
C ASN A 117 10.02 19.03 -6.03
N VAL A 118 9.90 20.33 -5.80
CA VAL A 118 9.50 20.89 -4.50
C VAL A 118 8.06 20.54 -4.09
N HIS A 119 7.23 20.15 -5.05
CA HIS A 119 5.84 19.78 -4.82
C HIS A 119 5.66 18.32 -4.39
N ASP A 120 6.67 17.49 -4.58
CA ASP A 120 6.61 16.10 -4.12
C ASP A 120 6.78 16.05 -2.59
N ASP A 121 5.74 15.61 -1.91
CA ASP A 121 5.74 15.48 -0.45
C ASP A 121 6.35 14.15 -0.02
N VAL A 122 7.59 13.91 -0.43
CA VAL A 122 8.37 12.69 -0.19
C VAL A 122 9.74 13.06 0.39
N ALA A 123 10.27 12.23 1.27
CA ALA A 123 11.62 12.36 1.81
C ALA A 123 12.24 11.00 2.09
N ILE A 124 13.54 10.88 1.86
CA ILE A 124 14.35 9.72 2.27
C ILE A 124 15.14 10.14 3.51
N LEU A 125 15.01 9.35 4.56
CA LEU A 125 15.80 9.50 5.79
C LEU A 125 16.91 8.46 5.80
N THR A 126 18.12 8.88 6.12
CA THR A 126 19.20 7.95 6.50
C THR A 126 19.10 7.69 7.99
N VAL A 127 19.28 6.42 8.39
CA VAL A 127 19.17 6.02 9.79
C VAL A 127 20.36 5.14 10.21
N ARG A 128 20.68 5.12 11.50
CA ARG A 128 21.64 4.23 12.14
C ARG A 128 21.01 3.52 13.34
N SER A 129 21.52 2.35 13.67
CA SER A 129 21.06 1.58 14.84
C SER A 129 21.18 2.38 16.15
N LYS A 130 20.23 2.18 17.04
CA LYS A 130 20.19 2.73 18.40
C LYS A 130 20.00 1.60 19.41
N ASN A 131 20.57 1.78 20.62
CA ASN A 131 20.33 0.91 21.79
C ASN A 131 20.55 -0.59 21.52
N GLY A 132 21.64 -0.96 20.84
CA GLY A 132 21.95 -2.36 20.55
C GLY A 132 21.10 -3.00 19.47
N SER A 133 20.23 -2.26 18.80
CA SER A 133 19.51 -2.76 17.62
C SER A 133 20.51 -3.18 16.54
N LEU A 134 20.20 -4.28 15.84
CA LEU A 134 20.98 -4.69 14.67
C LEU A 134 20.86 -3.67 13.53
N PRO A 135 21.85 -3.61 12.61
CA PRO A 135 21.71 -2.84 11.39
C PRO A 135 20.41 -3.18 10.66
N LEU A 136 19.77 -2.18 10.05
CA LEU A 136 18.45 -2.30 9.43
C LEU A 136 18.41 -3.43 8.40
N SER A 137 19.46 -3.55 7.57
CA SER A 137 19.62 -4.61 6.57
C SER A 137 19.76 -6.04 7.15
N LYS A 138 20.02 -6.19 8.45
CA LYS A 138 20.07 -7.47 9.13
C LYS A 138 18.74 -7.87 9.78
N VAL A 139 17.79 -6.93 9.83
CA VAL A 139 16.48 -7.13 10.48
C VAL A 139 15.38 -7.37 9.47
N VAL A 140 15.34 -6.60 8.39
CA VAL A 140 14.31 -6.70 7.35
C VAL A 140 14.90 -6.57 5.95
N LYS A 141 14.27 -7.21 4.98
CA LYS A 141 14.47 -6.87 3.57
C LYS A 141 13.73 -5.56 3.28
N PRO A 142 14.33 -4.62 2.51
CA PRO A 142 13.63 -3.42 2.08
C PRO A 142 12.33 -3.72 1.33
N ALA A 143 11.39 -2.77 1.38
CA ALA A 143 10.15 -2.84 0.63
C ALA A 143 10.42 -3.01 -0.88
N ASN A 144 9.59 -3.79 -1.53
CA ASN A 144 9.63 -3.95 -2.98
C ASN A 144 8.94 -2.74 -3.63
N ILE A 145 9.75 -1.75 -4.05
CA ILE A 145 9.25 -0.52 -4.69
C ILE A 145 8.99 -0.79 -6.16
N ALA A 146 7.77 -0.54 -6.62
CA ALA A 146 7.38 -0.68 -8.01
C ALA A 146 7.21 0.68 -8.69
N ASN A 147 7.58 0.75 -9.97
CA ASN A 147 7.24 1.88 -10.82
C ASN A 147 5.73 1.85 -11.12
N ALA A 148 5.03 2.90 -10.74
CA ALA A 148 3.57 3.01 -10.86
C ALA A 148 3.09 3.63 -12.19
N ASN A 149 3.95 3.71 -13.23
CA ASN A 149 3.58 4.29 -14.52
C ASN A 149 2.45 3.53 -15.23
N PHE A 150 2.23 2.25 -14.90
CA PHE A 150 1.12 1.46 -15.43
C PHE A 150 -0.25 1.90 -14.89
N ILE A 151 -0.29 2.62 -13.76
CA ILE A 151 -1.55 3.07 -13.14
C ILE A 151 -2.12 4.23 -13.94
N ASN A 152 -3.28 4.01 -14.50
CA ASN A 152 -4.09 4.99 -15.23
C ASN A 152 -5.58 4.81 -14.87
N LYS A 153 -6.47 5.63 -15.46
CA LYS A 153 -7.91 5.58 -15.15
C LYS A 153 -8.57 4.25 -15.51
N ASP A 154 -8.05 3.52 -16.50
CA ASP A 154 -8.60 2.21 -16.86
C ASP A 154 -8.13 1.14 -15.87
N TRP A 155 -6.86 1.18 -15.45
CA TRP A 155 -6.37 0.32 -14.38
C TRP A 155 -7.16 0.52 -13.08
N MET A 156 -7.54 1.74 -12.72
CA MET A 156 -8.34 2.02 -11.51
C MET A 156 -9.73 1.38 -11.51
N LYS A 157 -10.25 0.97 -12.68
CA LYS A 157 -11.53 0.26 -12.82
C LYS A 157 -11.40 -1.27 -12.67
N THR A 158 -10.18 -1.78 -12.55
CA THR A 158 -9.90 -3.21 -12.44
C THR A 158 -9.89 -3.65 -10.98
N GLU A 159 -10.02 -4.95 -10.72
CA GLU A 159 -9.85 -5.55 -9.40
C GLU A 159 -8.42 -5.41 -8.84
N GLN A 160 -7.44 -5.08 -9.67
CA GLN A 160 -6.07 -4.79 -9.23
C GLN A 160 -5.98 -3.51 -8.38
N ASN A 161 -6.97 -2.63 -8.49
CA ASN A 161 -7.11 -1.44 -7.64
C ASN A 161 -7.61 -1.78 -6.22
N ASN A 162 -7.27 -2.93 -5.70
CA ASN A 162 -7.50 -3.31 -4.31
C ASN A 162 -6.19 -3.16 -3.54
N LEU A 163 -6.08 -2.08 -2.81
CA LEU A 163 -4.85 -1.62 -2.18
C LEU A 163 -4.98 -1.60 -0.67
N HIS A 164 -3.86 -1.53 0.03
CA HIS A 164 -3.86 -1.27 1.46
C HIS A 164 -2.69 -0.39 1.90
N ILE A 165 -2.89 0.32 3.00
CA ILE A 165 -1.85 1.08 3.70
C ILE A 165 -1.60 0.47 5.08
N ALA A 166 -0.41 0.73 5.64
CA ALA A 166 -0.05 0.34 7.00
C ALA A 166 0.69 1.47 7.72
N GLY A 167 0.27 1.82 8.94
CA GLY A 167 0.87 2.94 9.66
C GLY A 167 0.34 3.16 11.07
N TYR A 168 0.48 4.38 11.56
CA TYR A 168 0.20 4.74 12.96
C TYR A 168 -0.77 5.93 13.07
N PRO A 169 -2.07 5.75 12.77
CA PRO A 169 -3.07 6.82 12.80
C PRO A 169 -3.32 7.33 14.23
N GLY A 170 -3.46 8.65 14.40
CA GLY A 170 -3.58 9.31 15.69
C GLY A 170 -4.91 9.18 16.40
N ASN A 171 -5.97 8.81 15.68
CA ASN A 171 -7.28 8.51 16.25
C ASN A 171 -7.40 7.08 16.81
N ARG A 172 -6.32 6.33 16.79
CA ARG A 172 -6.21 4.94 17.26
C ARG A 172 -5.10 4.82 18.30
N ASN A 173 -4.88 3.62 18.83
CA ASN A 173 -3.70 3.39 19.68
C ASN A 173 -2.42 3.52 18.82
N THR A 174 -1.71 4.62 18.97
CA THR A 174 -0.53 4.97 18.18
C THR A 174 0.71 4.11 18.47
N ASN A 175 0.63 3.19 19.42
CA ASN A 175 1.67 2.16 19.65
C ASN A 175 1.35 0.84 18.95
N MET A 176 0.25 0.79 18.22
CA MET A 176 -0.13 -0.36 17.40
C MET A 176 -0.09 0.03 15.93
N MET A 177 0.32 -0.92 15.08
CA MET A 177 0.25 -0.76 13.64
C MET A 177 -1.17 -1.05 13.15
N TRP A 178 -1.70 -0.15 12.34
CA TRP A 178 -3.04 -0.23 11.76
C TRP A 178 -2.95 -0.31 10.25
N GLY A 179 -3.81 -1.10 9.65
CA GLY A 179 -4.04 -1.17 8.22
C GLY A 179 -5.35 -0.52 7.83
N SER A 180 -5.45 -0.09 6.59
CA SER A 180 -6.70 0.26 5.92
C SER A 180 -6.64 -0.20 4.47
N SER A 181 -7.67 -0.93 4.02
CA SER A 181 -7.84 -1.31 2.63
C SER A 181 -8.71 -0.29 1.91
N GLY A 182 -8.49 -0.14 0.61
CA GLY A 182 -9.23 0.82 -0.21
C GLY A 182 -8.76 0.84 -1.66
N HIS A 183 -9.21 1.86 -2.39
CA HIS A 183 -9.01 2.00 -3.82
C HIS A 183 -8.51 3.40 -4.16
N LEU A 184 -7.78 3.52 -5.26
CA LEU A 184 -7.60 4.82 -5.90
C LEU A 184 -8.91 5.23 -6.58
N LEU A 185 -9.37 6.44 -6.29
CA LEU A 185 -10.63 6.98 -6.82
C LEU A 185 -10.41 7.91 -8.00
N ASP A 186 -9.35 8.73 -7.95
CA ASP A 186 -9.00 9.68 -9.00
C ASP A 186 -7.57 10.21 -8.79
N TYR A 187 -7.13 11.06 -9.73
CA TYR A 187 -5.95 11.91 -9.61
C TYR A 187 -6.34 13.30 -9.12
N ALA A 188 -5.47 13.90 -8.28
CA ALA A 188 -5.66 15.25 -7.82
C ALA A 188 -5.13 16.27 -8.85
N PHE A 189 -5.98 17.18 -9.25
CA PHE A 189 -5.66 18.32 -10.10
C PHE A 189 -4.97 17.93 -11.43
N LYS A 190 -3.91 18.60 -11.81
CA LYS A 190 -3.22 18.43 -13.11
C LYS A 190 -2.08 17.39 -13.05
N SER A 191 -2.05 16.54 -12.03
CA SER A 191 -0.99 15.54 -11.85
C SER A 191 -1.58 14.14 -11.78
N ASP A 192 -1.06 13.21 -12.56
CA ASP A 192 -1.38 11.80 -12.48
C ASP A 192 -0.56 11.04 -11.39
N ARG A 193 0.32 11.76 -10.71
CA ARG A 193 1.13 11.28 -9.59
C ARG A 193 0.43 11.46 -8.25
N ILE A 194 -0.35 12.54 -8.08
CA ILE A 194 -1.08 12.81 -6.85
C ILE A 194 -2.43 12.12 -6.93
N PHE A 195 -2.61 11.06 -6.17
CA PHE A 195 -3.85 10.28 -6.15
C PHE A 195 -4.82 10.73 -5.05
N VAL A 196 -6.08 10.40 -5.26
CA VAL A 196 -7.17 10.43 -4.27
C VAL A 196 -7.61 8.99 -4.02
N ALA A 197 -7.84 8.60 -2.77
CA ALA A 197 -8.24 7.26 -2.36
C ALA A 197 -9.27 7.28 -1.23
N ASP A 198 -9.90 6.14 -0.98
CA ASP A 198 -10.88 5.92 0.10
C ASP A 198 -10.30 5.22 1.33
N PHE A 199 -8.98 5.23 1.50
CA PHE A 199 -8.35 4.72 2.73
C PHE A 199 -8.86 5.47 3.97
N ASP A 200 -8.97 4.76 5.10
CA ASP A 200 -9.15 5.39 6.41
C ASP A 200 -7.80 5.96 6.88
N GLY A 201 -7.50 7.17 6.46
CA GLY A 201 -6.28 7.91 6.81
C GLY A 201 -6.55 8.92 7.92
N TYR A 202 -5.57 9.12 8.81
CA TYR A 202 -5.63 10.07 9.91
C TYR A 202 -4.25 10.68 10.18
N PRO A 203 -4.14 11.88 10.77
CA PRO A 203 -2.85 12.42 11.18
C PRO A 203 -2.00 11.38 11.92
N GLY A 204 -0.76 11.17 11.47
CA GLY A 204 0.13 10.11 11.94
C GLY A 204 0.26 8.94 10.96
N SER A 205 -0.74 8.66 10.12
CA SER A 205 -0.59 7.70 9.01
C SER A 205 0.17 8.27 7.82
N SER A 206 0.44 9.57 7.78
CA SER A 206 1.34 10.18 6.77
C SER A 206 2.67 9.45 6.72
N GLY A 207 3.10 9.06 5.53
CA GLY A 207 4.30 8.26 5.28
C GLY A 207 4.05 6.75 5.22
N SER A 208 2.79 6.30 5.32
CA SER A 208 2.44 4.89 5.13
C SER A 208 2.69 4.44 3.69
N PRO A 209 3.28 3.26 3.46
CA PRO A 209 3.37 2.68 2.13
C PRO A 209 1.97 2.33 1.61
N VAL A 210 1.75 2.51 0.31
CA VAL A 210 0.58 2.00 -0.41
C VAL A 210 0.98 0.71 -1.10
N PHE A 211 0.46 -0.40 -0.60
CA PHE A 211 0.71 -1.74 -1.15
C PHE A 211 -0.35 -2.11 -2.17
N ASP A 212 0.07 -2.73 -3.25
CA ASP A 212 -0.81 -3.41 -4.20
C ASP A 212 -1.14 -4.85 -3.74
N SER A 213 -1.94 -5.57 -4.54
CA SER A 213 -2.33 -6.95 -4.28
C SER A 213 -1.16 -7.95 -4.30
N GLN A 214 0.01 -7.55 -4.83
CA GLN A 214 1.25 -8.33 -4.85
C GLN A 214 2.22 -7.92 -3.76
N ASN A 215 1.79 -7.08 -2.80
CA ASN A 215 2.61 -6.50 -1.75
C ASN A 215 3.79 -5.65 -2.26
N GLN A 216 3.67 -5.10 -3.46
CA GLN A 216 4.61 -4.10 -3.96
C GLN A 216 4.17 -2.73 -3.48
N VAL A 217 5.12 -1.85 -3.17
CA VAL A 217 4.80 -0.48 -2.78
C VAL A 217 4.80 0.39 -4.02
N ILE A 218 3.61 0.85 -4.39
CA ILE A 218 3.35 1.67 -5.59
C ILE A 218 3.26 3.16 -5.30
N GLY A 219 3.24 3.53 -4.02
CA GLY A 219 3.08 4.93 -3.61
C GLY A 219 3.22 5.12 -2.10
N ILE A 220 3.02 6.34 -1.68
CA ILE A 220 3.06 6.78 -0.29
C ILE A 220 1.81 7.58 0.06
N HIS A 221 1.15 7.20 1.16
CA HIS A 221 0.00 7.92 1.70
C HIS A 221 0.46 9.23 2.33
N ASN A 222 -0.24 10.31 2.04
CA ASN A 222 0.12 11.64 2.55
C ASN A 222 -0.76 12.05 3.72
N SER A 223 -2.00 12.29 3.50
CA SER A 223 -3.00 12.66 4.48
C SER A 223 -4.35 12.93 3.84
N ASP A 224 -5.19 13.41 4.63
CA ASP A 224 -6.57 13.79 4.51
C ASP A 224 -6.77 14.98 3.54
N TYR A 225 -7.66 14.83 2.59
CA TYR A 225 -8.17 15.93 1.75
C TYR A 225 -9.37 16.62 2.38
N GLY A 226 -9.38 16.76 3.71
CA GLY A 226 -10.43 17.39 4.51
C GLY A 226 -11.29 16.37 5.25
N THR A 227 -11.56 16.69 6.49
CA THR A 227 -12.21 15.81 7.49
C THR A 227 -13.60 15.32 7.10
N ASP A 228 -14.27 15.98 6.15
CA ASP A 228 -15.65 15.67 5.78
C ASP A 228 -15.78 14.85 4.49
N SER A 229 -14.72 14.74 3.67
CA SER A 229 -14.81 14.06 2.37
C SER A 229 -14.67 12.55 2.47
N GLY A 230 -14.08 12.03 3.57
CA GLY A 230 -13.72 10.63 3.69
C GLY A 230 -12.71 10.15 2.65
N ARG A 231 -11.97 11.08 2.07
CA ARG A 231 -10.98 10.83 1.05
C ARG A 231 -9.61 11.19 1.58
N THR A 232 -8.64 10.40 1.22
CA THR A 232 -7.22 10.62 1.51
C THR A 232 -6.45 10.70 0.22
N GLY A 233 -5.17 10.97 0.30
CA GLY A 233 -4.35 11.03 -0.90
C GLY A 233 -2.90 10.71 -0.64
N GLY A 234 -2.10 10.88 -1.68
CA GLY A 234 -0.68 10.61 -1.63
C GLY A 234 -0.02 10.74 -2.99
N PHE A 235 1.14 10.14 -3.10
CA PHE A 235 1.96 10.18 -4.30
C PHE A 235 2.21 8.77 -4.81
N LEU A 236 1.88 8.52 -6.07
CA LEU A 236 2.33 7.34 -6.81
C LEU A 236 3.80 7.49 -7.19
N PHE A 237 4.54 6.40 -7.16
CA PHE A 237 5.95 6.37 -7.55
C PHE A 237 6.07 6.26 -9.08
N LYS A 238 5.92 7.41 -9.74
CA LYS A 238 5.99 7.55 -11.19
C LYS A 238 7.20 8.37 -11.61
N ASP A 239 7.70 8.12 -12.80
CA ASP A 239 8.69 8.90 -13.52
C ASP A 239 9.92 9.27 -12.65
N ASP A 240 10.29 10.54 -12.64
CA ASP A 240 11.44 11.07 -11.90
C ASP A 240 11.35 10.87 -10.38
N LEU A 241 10.14 10.77 -9.80
CA LEU A 241 9.98 10.44 -8.38
C LEU A 241 10.37 8.98 -8.10
N TYR A 242 9.97 8.05 -8.95
CA TYR A 242 10.42 6.65 -8.84
C TYR A 242 11.94 6.56 -8.98
N GLU A 243 12.52 7.20 -9.99
CA GLU A 243 13.97 7.23 -10.21
C GLU A 243 14.72 7.84 -9.01
N PHE A 244 14.19 8.94 -8.45
CA PHE A 244 14.75 9.52 -7.22
C PHE A 244 14.79 8.51 -6.08
N ILE A 245 13.70 7.76 -5.85
CA ILE A 245 13.61 6.79 -4.77
C ILE A 245 14.60 5.64 -4.97
N VAL A 246 14.65 5.03 -6.15
CA VAL A 246 15.51 3.86 -6.39
C VAL A 246 16.99 4.19 -6.43
N ASN A 247 17.35 5.40 -6.84
CA ASN A 247 18.75 5.86 -6.90
C ASN A 247 19.28 6.35 -5.54
N ASN A 248 18.42 6.45 -4.50
CA ASN A 248 18.81 6.96 -3.18
C ASN A 248 18.42 6.04 -2.00
N ARG A 249 18.09 4.79 -2.29
CA ARG A 249 17.77 3.76 -1.29
C ARG A 249 19.00 3.01 -0.79
#